data_73b5c8a1ec9749dc0c3a91db8cfaa849
#
_entry.id   73b5c8a1ec9749dc0c3a91db8cfaa849
#
_cell.length_a   1.000
_cell.length_b   1.000
_cell.length_c   1.000
_cell.angle_alpha   90.00
_cell.angle_beta   90.00
_cell.angle_gamma   90.00
#
_symmetry.space_group_name_H-M   'P 1'
#
loop_
_entity.id
_entity.type
_entity.pdbx_description
1 polymer ?
#
loop_
_entity_poly.entity_id
_entity_poly.type
_entity_poly.pdbx_seq_one_letter_code
_entity_poly.pdbx_strand_id
1 'polypeptide(L)'
;MVIESYDDEDLLKDIFFEFDNYDLSDNAKSILKKNVAYLKRNPSLKIEIQGHCDERGVNNYNIALSERRAQTTKQYLLSQGVDSSNVQTIGYGEEKPFCFESNETCWQQNRRVHFLLIK
;
A
#
# COMPACT_ATOMS: atom_id res chain seq x y z
N MET A 1 23.91 -1.95 -8.65
CA MET A 1 23.35 -1.66 -8.98
C MET A 1 22.46 -0.94 -8.88
N VAL A 2 22.29 -0.47 -8.83
CA VAL A 2 21.44 0.14 -8.59
C VAL A 2 20.45 0.43 -9.38
N ILE A 3 19.90 0.47 -9.54
CA ILE A 3 19.12 0.55 -10.01
C ILE A 3 18.24 1.00 -10.51
N GLU A 4 17.88 1.13 -10.85
CA GLU A 4 17.07 1.50 -11.11
C GLU A 4 15.92 1.43 -10.60
N SER A 5 15.75 1.79 -9.78
CA SER A 5 14.67 1.66 -8.87
C SER A 5 13.53 2.61 -9.12
N TYR A 6 13.73 3.68 -9.79
CA TYR A 6 12.62 4.49 -10.23
C TYR A 6 11.63 3.71 -11.06
N ASP A 7 12.14 2.97 -12.05
CA ASP A 7 11.29 2.21 -12.95
C ASP A 7 10.51 1.16 -12.19
N ASP A 8 11.16 0.53 -11.21
CA ASP A 8 10.52 -0.49 -10.42
C ASP A 8 9.39 0.09 -9.58
N GLU A 9 9.61 1.25 -8.97
CA GLU A 9 8.56 1.86 -8.15
C GLU A 9 7.42 2.38 -9.00
N ASP A 10 7.71 2.86 -10.21
CA ASP A 10 6.66 3.26 -11.13
C ASP A 10 5.78 2.09 -11.56
N LEU A 11 6.32 0.88 -11.55
CA LEU A 11 5.58 -0.31 -11.94
C LEU A 11 4.73 -0.86 -10.80
N LEU A 12 5.00 -0.45 -9.57
CA LEU A 12 4.20 -0.82 -8.40
C LEU A 12 3.30 0.36 -8.05
N LYS A 13 2.03 0.21 -8.32
CA LYS A 13 1.07 1.30 -8.18
C LYS A 13 0.38 1.26 -6.83
N ASP A 14 0.10 2.44 -6.28
CA ASP A 14 -0.65 2.57 -5.04
C ASP A 14 -2.08 2.12 -5.25
N ILE A 15 -2.71 1.68 -4.16
CA ILE A 15 -4.14 1.40 -4.13
C ILE A 15 -4.79 2.29 -3.09
N PHE A 16 -6.09 2.54 -3.26
CA PHE A 16 -6.83 3.49 -2.44
C PHE A 16 -8.02 2.82 -1.79
N PHE A 17 -8.46 3.39 -0.67
CA PHE A 17 -9.53 2.80 0.14
C PHE A 17 -10.62 3.83 0.39
N GLU A 18 -11.85 3.33 0.58
CA GLU A 18 -12.95 4.15 1.02
C GLU A 18 -12.76 4.57 2.48
N PHE A 19 -13.45 5.62 2.88
CA PHE A 19 -13.36 6.11 4.26
C PHE A 19 -13.69 4.98 5.24
N ASP A 20 -12.88 4.88 6.29
CA ASP A 20 -13.09 3.94 7.38
C ASP A 20 -13.18 2.48 6.93
N ASN A 21 -12.50 2.14 5.84
CA ASN A 21 -12.60 0.82 5.25
C ASN A 21 -11.21 0.25 4.95
N TYR A 22 -11.06 -1.06 5.07
CA TYR A 22 -9.81 -1.74 4.70
C TYR A 22 -10.07 -2.89 3.72
N ASP A 23 -11.26 -2.97 3.15
CA ASP A 23 -11.57 -3.98 2.13
C ASP A 23 -11.03 -3.53 0.78
N LEU A 24 -10.57 -4.51 -0.01
CA LEU A 24 -10.07 -4.23 -1.36
C LEU A 24 -11.23 -4.10 -2.33
N SER A 25 -11.32 -2.96 -3.00
CA SER A 25 -12.29 -2.78 -4.06
C SER A 25 -11.87 -3.55 -5.30
N ASP A 26 -12.80 -3.70 -6.26
CA ASP A 26 -12.46 -4.34 -7.53
C ASP A 26 -11.36 -3.57 -8.26
N ASN A 27 -11.39 -2.25 -8.18
CA ASN A 27 -10.35 -1.44 -8.79
C ASN A 27 -8.99 -1.69 -8.12
N ALA A 28 -8.96 -1.76 -6.79
CA ALA A 28 -7.73 -2.07 -6.07
C ALA A 28 -7.20 -3.44 -6.47
N LYS A 29 -8.08 -4.43 -6.57
CA LYS A 29 -7.65 -5.78 -6.97
C LYS A 29 -7.10 -5.79 -8.39
N SER A 30 -7.68 -5.01 -9.29
CA SER A 30 -7.18 -4.89 -10.66
C SER A 30 -5.77 -4.33 -10.68
N ILE A 31 -5.51 -3.31 -9.87
CA ILE A 31 -4.17 -2.74 -9.76
C ILE A 31 -3.21 -3.76 -9.14
N LEU A 32 -3.66 -4.43 -8.08
CA LEU A 32 -2.81 -5.41 -7.40
C LEU A 32 -2.43 -6.58 -8.30
N LYS A 33 -3.32 -7.00 -9.20
CA LYS A 33 -2.97 -8.07 -10.14
C LYS A 33 -1.77 -7.69 -10.99
N LYS A 34 -1.69 -6.44 -11.40
CA LYS A 34 -0.54 -5.97 -12.16
C LYS A 34 0.71 -5.93 -11.30
N ASN A 35 0.57 -5.47 -10.05
CA ASN A 35 1.70 -5.47 -9.11
C ASN A 35 2.20 -6.89 -8.87
N VAL A 36 1.28 -7.84 -8.70
CA VAL A 36 1.62 -9.26 -8.51
C VAL A 36 2.40 -9.79 -9.69
N ALA A 37 1.92 -9.50 -10.90
CA ALA A 37 2.60 -9.98 -12.10
C ALA A 37 4.04 -9.48 -12.14
N TYR A 38 4.25 -8.22 -11.79
CA TYR A 38 5.59 -7.66 -11.75
C TYR A 38 6.46 -8.33 -10.70
N LEU A 39 5.93 -8.52 -9.50
CA LEU A 39 6.69 -9.13 -8.40
C LEU A 39 7.03 -10.59 -8.71
N LYS A 40 6.15 -11.32 -9.36
CA LYS A 40 6.41 -12.71 -9.69
C LYS A 40 7.46 -12.84 -10.80
N ARG A 41 7.57 -11.85 -11.67
CA ARG A 41 8.65 -11.83 -12.66
C ARG A 41 9.99 -11.42 -12.07
N ASN A 42 9.97 -10.85 -10.87
CA ASN A 42 11.17 -10.36 -10.20
C ASN A 42 11.23 -10.90 -8.77
N PRO A 43 11.39 -12.22 -8.60
CA PRO A 43 11.16 -12.86 -7.30
C PRO A 43 12.18 -12.52 -6.21
N SER A 44 13.25 -11.83 -6.56
CA SER A 44 14.22 -11.39 -5.56
C SER A 44 13.89 -10.04 -4.94
N LEU A 45 12.89 -9.33 -5.48
CA LEU A 45 12.52 -8.03 -4.95
C LEU A 45 11.84 -8.17 -3.60
N LYS A 46 12.18 -7.28 -2.69
CA LYS A 46 11.53 -7.17 -1.39
C LYS A 46 10.81 -5.83 -1.31
N ILE A 47 9.64 -5.85 -0.72
CA ILE A 47 8.82 -4.65 -0.62
C ILE A 47 8.33 -4.43 0.80
N GLU A 48 8.10 -3.16 1.12
CA GLU A 48 7.38 -2.76 2.32
C GLU A 48 6.04 -2.20 1.89
N ILE A 49 4.97 -2.76 2.42
CA ILE A 49 3.61 -2.30 2.17
C ILE A 49 3.26 -1.28 3.25
N GLN A 50 3.06 -0.04 2.86
CA GLN A 50 2.83 1.08 3.77
C GLN A 50 1.37 1.47 3.74
N GLY A 51 0.67 1.29 4.86
CA GLY A 51 -0.72 1.69 4.98
C GLY A 51 -0.83 3.11 5.51
N HIS A 52 -1.81 3.85 5.00
CA HIS A 52 -2.04 5.24 5.35
C HIS A 52 -3.52 5.54 5.52
N CYS A 53 -3.82 6.57 6.29
CA CYS A 53 -5.17 7.08 6.52
C CYS A 53 -5.21 8.57 6.26
N ASP A 54 -6.42 9.10 6.06
CA ASP A 54 -6.57 10.56 6.08
C ASP A 54 -6.52 11.04 7.55
N GLU A 55 -6.55 12.37 7.72
CA GLU A 55 -6.31 12.99 9.03
C GLU A 55 -7.47 12.83 10.01
N ARG A 56 -8.64 12.37 9.55
CA ARG A 56 -9.83 12.30 10.41
C ARG A 56 -9.76 11.11 11.35
N GLY A 57 -10.28 11.32 12.56
CA GLY A 57 -10.31 10.28 13.59
C GLY A 57 -9.14 10.39 14.56
N VAL A 58 -9.12 9.48 15.53
CA VAL A 58 -8.07 9.49 16.53
C VAL A 58 -6.86 8.71 16.05
N ASN A 59 -5.69 9.12 16.55
CA ASN A 59 -4.43 8.60 16.04
C ASN A 59 -4.30 7.08 16.18
N ASN A 60 -4.63 6.54 17.37
CA ASN A 60 -4.50 5.09 17.57
C ASN A 60 -5.40 4.30 16.64
N TYR A 61 -6.61 4.80 16.40
CA TYR A 61 -7.53 4.15 15.49
C TYR A 61 -6.98 4.17 14.06
N ASN A 62 -6.41 5.30 13.65
CA ASN A 62 -5.88 5.44 12.31
C ASN A 62 -4.65 4.57 12.09
N ILE A 63 -3.79 4.42 13.11
CA ILE A 63 -2.67 3.51 12.99
C ILE A 63 -3.17 2.08 12.79
N ALA A 64 -4.15 1.66 13.60
CA ALA A 64 -4.70 0.31 13.47
C ALA A 64 -5.36 0.10 12.11
N LEU A 65 -6.11 1.09 11.63
CA LEU A 65 -6.76 1.00 10.31
C LEU A 65 -5.73 0.89 9.19
N SER A 66 -4.67 1.70 9.26
CA SER A 66 -3.63 1.67 8.25
C SER A 66 -2.87 0.34 8.26
N GLU A 67 -2.67 -0.25 9.43
CA GLU A 67 -2.06 -1.57 9.52
C GLU A 67 -2.97 -2.62 8.90
N ARG A 68 -4.28 -2.53 9.11
CA ARG A 68 -5.20 -3.47 8.49
C ARG A 68 -5.22 -3.34 6.98
N ARG A 69 -5.12 -2.11 6.47
CA ARG A 69 -5.03 -1.90 5.04
C ARG A 69 -3.78 -2.55 4.47
N ALA A 70 -2.65 -2.41 5.16
CA ALA A 70 -1.41 -3.04 4.72
C ALA A 70 -1.50 -4.56 4.80
N GLN A 71 -2.07 -5.09 5.89
CA GLN A 71 -2.22 -6.54 6.05
C GLN A 71 -3.16 -7.15 5.04
N THR A 72 -4.29 -6.50 4.77
CA THR A 72 -5.22 -6.99 3.75
C THR A 72 -4.54 -7.05 2.38
N THR A 73 -3.74 -6.04 2.08
CA THR A 73 -2.99 -6.02 0.83
C THR A 73 -1.97 -7.15 0.79
N LYS A 74 -1.21 -7.34 1.86
CA LYS A 74 -0.24 -8.43 1.93
C LYS A 74 -0.92 -9.78 1.73
N GLN A 75 -2.03 -10.01 2.41
CA GLN A 75 -2.73 -11.29 2.30
C GLN A 75 -3.16 -11.55 0.86
N TYR A 76 -3.60 -10.52 0.16
CA TYR A 76 -3.96 -10.68 -1.24
C TYR A 76 -2.74 -11.10 -2.07
N LEU A 77 -1.61 -10.42 -1.88
CA LEU A 77 -0.39 -10.76 -2.61
C LEU A 77 0.02 -12.20 -2.34
N LEU A 78 -0.03 -12.64 -1.08
CA LEU A 78 0.35 -14.01 -0.74
C LEU A 78 -0.60 -15.01 -1.39
N SER A 79 -1.89 -14.71 -1.45
CA SER A 79 -2.87 -15.59 -2.09
C SER A 79 -2.61 -15.74 -3.58
N GLN A 80 -1.90 -14.79 -4.17
CA GLN A 80 -1.57 -14.80 -5.59
C GLN A 80 -0.17 -15.36 -5.86
N GLY A 81 0.51 -15.86 -4.83
CA GLY A 81 1.78 -16.54 -5.00
C GLY A 81 3.03 -15.73 -4.71
N VAL A 82 2.89 -14.52 -4.18
CA VAL A 82 4.07 -13.75 -3.78
C VAL A 82 4.61 -14.32 -2.47
N ASP A 83 5.94 -14.47 -2.38
CA ASP A 83 6.58 -15.08 -1.21
C ASP A 83 6.50 -14.15 -0.01
N SER A 84 6.01 -14.67 1.12
CA SER A 84 5.83 -13.87 2.34
C SER A 84 7.14 -13.31 2.88
N SER A 85 8.26 -13.99 2.64
CA SER A 85 9.56 -13.51 3.14
C SER A 85 10.02 -12.24 2.43
N ASN A 86 9.40 -11.90 1.30
CA ASN A 86 9.74 -10.71 0.53
C ASN A 86 8.82 -9.53 0.83
N VAL A 87 7.87 -9.69 1.75
CA VAL A 87 6.85 -8.67 1.99
C VAL A 87 6.79 -8.34 3.47
N GLN A 88 7.00 -7.08 3.82
CA GLN A 88 6.75 -6.61 5.17
C GLN A 88 5.74 -5.47 5.14
N THR A 89 5.10 -5.21 6.26
CA THR A 89 4.03 -4.23 6.34
C THR A 89 4.29 -3.24 7.46
N ILE A 90 3.79 -2.02 7.28
CA ILE A 90 3.80 -1.01 8.34
C ILE A 90 2.58 -0.12 8.16
N GLY A 91 2.00 0.33 9.29
CA GLY A 91 0.91 1.28 9.28
C GLY A 91 1.37 2.60 9.85
N TYR A 92 1.28 3.66 9.06
CA TYR A 92 1.69 4.99 9.48
C TYR A 92 0.52 5.82 10.02
N GLY A 93 -0.71 5.33 9.88
CA GLY A 93 -1.85 6.14 10.25
C GLY A 93 -1.92 7.39 9.40
N GLU A 94 -2.06 8.53 10.05
CA GLU A 94 -2.11 9.81 9.35
C GLU A 94 -0.76 10.53 9.36
N GLU A 95 0.29 9.90 9.86
CA GLU A 95 1.54 10.58 10.20
C GLU A 95 2.42 10.89 8.99
N LYS A 96 2.18 10.24 7.87
CA LYS A 96 2.95 10.51 6.65
C LYS A 96 2.00 10.80 5.49
N PRO A 97 1.35 11.96 5.50
CA PRO A 97 0.36 12.27 4.47
C PRO A 97 1.02 12.53 3.12
N PHE A 98 0.32 12.15 2.07
CA PHE A 98 0.69 12.47 0.71
C PHE A 98 0.18 13.85 0.33
N CYS A 99 -0.98 14.23 0.86
CA CYS A 99 -1.67 15.47 0.57
C CYS A 99 -1.99 16.15 1.89
N PHE A 100 -1.85 17.47 1.96
CA PHE A 100 -1.82 18.18 3.25
C PHE A 100 -3.05 19.06 3.51
N GLU A 101 -4.02 19.10 2.60
CA GLU A 101 -5.19 19.95 2.76
C GLU A 101 -6.33 19.18 3.40
N SER A 102 -7.24 19.90 4.05
CA SER A 102 -8.36 19.29 4.74
C SER A 102 -9.61 19.35 3.87
N ASN A 103 -9.67 18.47 2.88
CA ASN A 103 -10.82 18.33 2.00
C ASN A 103 -10.88 16.91 1.47
N GLU A 104 -12.00 16.54 0.86
CA GLU A 104 -12.22 15.15 0.44
C GLU A 104 -11.23 14.71 -0.63
N THR A 105 -10.88 15.57 -1.56
CA THR A 105 -9.93 15.22 -2.60
C THR A 105 -8.58 14.81 -1.99
N CYS A 106 -8.14 15.58 -1.00
CA CYS A 106 -6.87 15.30 -0.32
C CYS A 106 -6.99 14.08 0.59
N TRP A 107 -8.10 13.96 1.32
CA TRP A 107 -8.32 12.81 2.19
C TRP A 107 -8.32 11.51 1.40
N GLN A 108 -8.94 11.51 0.23
CA GLN A 108 -8.97 10.31 -0.61
C GLN A 108 -7.55 9.89 -1.01
N GLN A 109 -6.70 10.84 -1.33
CA GLN A 109 -5.32 10.53 -1.70
C GLN A 109 -4.53 9.96 -0.54
N ASN A 110 -4.90 10.30 0.70
CA ASN A 110 -4.21 9.80 1.88
C ASN A 110 -4.70 8.42 2.32
N ARG A 111 -5.88 7.99 1.87
CA ARG A 111 -6.41 6.66 2.18
C ARG A 111 -5.82 5.64 1.20
N ARG A 112 -4.55 5.32 1.41
CA ARG A 112 -3.85 4.52 0.41
C ARG A 112 -2.89 3.51 1.03
N VAL A 113 -2.47 2.57 0.21
CA VAL A 113 -1.33 1.70 0.47
C VAL A 113 -0.29 1.99 -0.61
N HIS A 114 0.92 2.22 -0.17
CA HIS A 114 2.07 2.48 -1.03
C HIS A 114 3.04 1.31 -0.94
N PHE A 115 3.71 1.00 -2.04
CA PHE A 115 4.67 -0.09 -2.11
C PHE A 115 6.07 0.50 -2.23
N LEU A 116 6.90 0.27 -1.23
CA LEU A 116 8.28 0.75 -1.23
C LEU A 116 9.21 -0.42 -1.51
N LEU A 117 10.08 -0.27 -2.50
CA LEU A 117 11.10 -1.29 -2.74
C LEU A 117 12.19 -1.18 -1.68
N ILE A 118 12.54 -2.32 -1.10
CA ILE A 118 13.62 -2.40 -0.11
C ILE A 118 14.89 -2.78 -0.84
N LYS A 119 15.89 -1.95 -0.70
CA LYS A 119 17.16 -2.15 -1.39
C LYS A 119 18.26 -2.67 -0.53
#